data_a4fe6b1d30c60c12c883dab91a0f23e3
#
_entry.id   a4fe6b1d30c60c12c883dab91a0f23e3
#
_cell.length_a   1.000
_cell.length_b   1.000
_cell.length_c   1.000
_cell.angle_alpha   90.00
_cell.angle_beta   90.00
_cell.angle_gamma   90.00
#
_symmetry.space_group_name_H-M   'P 1'
#
loop_
_entity.id
_entity.type
_entity.pdbx_description
1 polymer ?
#
loop_
_entity_poly.entity_id
_entity_poly.type
_entity_poly.pdbx_seq_one_letter_code
_entity_poly.pdbx_strand_id
1 'polypeptide(L)'
;MKETPYASWAVPGFAMLFFTFILIPAIIVVMMGWFVDDNPGLAFGVSVPLFILFVLGCMGYVVQEPNEARVMIFFGKYVGTFNKVGYYWLNPFITRRKLSLRVRNMDIDPIKVNDKQGNPVMIGMVLVWKIRDTYRAVFDIDSASSANGTFNMRALESFVSIQSD
;
A
#
# COMPACT_ATOMS: atom_id res chain seq x y z
N MET A 1 -13.50 -11.70 7.79
CA MET A 1 -14.13 -10.53 7.12
C MET A 1 -13.96 -10.66 5.61
N LYS A 2 -14.87 -10.10 4.80
CA LYS A 2 -14.72 -10.11 3.33
C LYS A 2 -13.90 -8.88 2.90
N GLU A 3 -13.10 -9.04 1.84
CA GLU A 3 -12.43 -7.93 1.20
C GLU A 3 -13.44 -6.87 0.75
N THR A 4 -13.24 -5.62 1.15
CA THR A 4 -14.06 -4.48 0.75
C THR A 4 -13.23 -3.53 -0.10
N PRO A 5 -13.75 -3.06 -1.25
CA PRO A 5 -13.05 -2.06 -2.03
C PRO A 5 -12.93 -0.77 -1.21
N TYR A 6 -11.76 -0.14 -1.26
CA TYR A 6 -11.56 1.16 -0.63
C TYR A 6 -12.40 2.22 -1.37
N ALA A 7 -13.49 2.63 -0.74
CA ALA A 7 -14.47 3.59 -1.30
C ALA A 7 -14.19 5.05 -0.89
N SER A 8 -13.20 5.30 -0.02
CA SER A 8 -12.89 6.62 0.50
C SER A 8 -12.01 7.43 -0.45
N TRP A 9 -11.98 8.72 -0.30
CA TRP A 9 -11.33 9.77 -1.09
C TRP A 9 -10.00 9.39 -1.76
N ALA A 10 -10.07 8.84 -2.96
CA ALA A 10 -8.95 8.74 -3.88
C ALA A 10 -9.10 9.87 -4.91
N VAL A 11 -8.34 10.95 -4.73
CA VAL A 11 -8.34 12.08 -5.66
C VAL A 11 -7.33 11.80 -6.77
N PRO A 12 -7.62 12.14 -8.05
CA PRO A 12 -6.63 12.05 -9.11
C PRO A 12 -5.37 12.82 -8.72
N GLY A 13 -4.20 12.16 -8.75
CA GLY A 13 -2.96 12.75 -8.26
C GLY A 13 -2.56 14.04 -8.98
N PHE A 14 -2.85 14.14 -10.29
CA PHE A 14 -2.58 15.35 -11.07
C PHE A 14 -3.38 16.57 -10.61
N ALA A 15 -4.67 16.39 -10.30
CA ALA A 15 -5.50 17.47 -9.77
C ALA A 15 -4.97 17.95 -8.41
N MET A 16 -4.63 17.01 -7.53
CA MET A 16 -4.09 17.34 -6.22
C MET A 16 -2.70 17.98 -6.31
N LEU A 17 -1.88 17.58 -7.29
CA LEU A 17 -0.58 18.19 -7.55
C LEU A 17 -0.73 19.67 -7.92
N PHE A 18 -1.69 20.00 -8.81
CA PHE A 18 -2.00 21.39 -9.14
C PHE A 18 -2.39 22.21 -7.90
N PHE A 19 -3.29 21.68 -7.07
CA PHE A 19 -3.68 22.35 -5.82
C PHE A 19 -2.51 22.52 -4.86
N THR A 20 -1.70 21.49 -4.66
CA THR A 20 -0.61 21.51 -3.67
C THR A 20 0.54 22.41 -4.12
N PHE A 21 1.00 22.29 -5.36
CA PHE A 21 2.23 22.97 -5.79
C PHE A 21 2.02 24.33 -6.46
N ILE A 22 0.82 24.64 -6.92
CA ILE A 22 0.53 25.92 -7.57
C ILE A 22 -0.37 26.77 -6.68
N LEU A 23 -1.53 26.26 -6.28
CA LEU A 23 -2.56 27.07 -5.64
C LEU A 23 -2.17 27.43 -4.19
N ILE A 24 -1.68 26.48 -3.39
CA ILE A 24 -1.32 26.77 -2.00
C ILE A 24 -0.13 27.77 -1.90
N PRO A 25 1.01 27.57 -2.60
CA PRO A 25 2.10 28.54 -2.59
C PRO A 25 1.69 29.91 -3.13
N ALA A 26 0.87 29.96 -4.19
CA ALA A 26 0.37 31.22 -4.73
C ALA A 26 -0.45 32.01 -3.70
N ILE A 27 -1.33 31.34 -2.95
CA ILE A 27 -2.09 31.96 -1.87
C ILE A 27 -1.15 32.47 -0.76
N ILE A 28 -0.13 31.70 -0.36
CA ILE A 28 0.84 32.12 0.66
C ILE A 28 1.56 33.40 0.20
N VAL A 29 2.05 33.43 -1.04
CA VAL A 29 2.77 34.60 -1.59
C VAL A 29 1.87 35.83 -1.64
N VAL A 30 0.65 35.69 -2.11
CA VAL A 30 -0.32 36.80 -2.17
C VAL A 30 -0.66 37.32 -0.77
N MET A 31 -0.90 36.41 0.19
CA MET A 31 -1.21 36.81 1.56
C MET A 31 -0.05 37.51 2.24
N MET A 32 1.18 37.01 2.04
CA MET A 32 2.36 37.68 2.58
C MET A 32 2.53 39.08 1.97
N GLY A 33 2.34 39.25 0.66
CA GLY A 33 2.47 40.56 0.00
C GLY A 33 1.41 41.58 0.43
N TRP A 34 0.20 41.13 0.81
CA TRP A 34 -0.87 42.06 1.20
C TRP A 34 -0.90 42.39 2.69
N PHE A 35 -0.49 41.49 3.56
CA PHE A 35 -0.69 41.63 5.01
C PHE A 35 0.60 41.89 5.81
N VAL A 36 1.77 41.71 5.20
CA VAL A 36 3.05 41.87 5.94
C VAL A 36 3.23 43.31 6.40
N ASP A 37 2.86 44.30 5.56
CA ASP A 37 3.06 45.72 5.87
C ASP A 37 2.02 46.29 6.85
N ASP A 38 0.74 45.83 6.70
CA ASP A 38 -0.36 46.38 7.51
C ASP A 38 -0.52 45.66 8.85
N ASN A 39 -0.47 44.30 8.85
CA ASN A 39 -0.69 43.48 10.04
C ASN A 39 0.16 42.20 10.02
N PRO A 40 1.43 42.25 10.44
CA PRO A 40 2.35 41.13 10.39
C PRO A 40 1.84 39.93 11.20
N GLY A 41 1.14 40.16 12.29
CA GLY A 41 0.53 39.10 13.11
C GLY A 41 -0.51 38.26 12.36
N LEU A 42 -1.36 38.89 11.55
CA LEU A 42 -2.33 38.17 10.69
C LEU A 42 -1.65 37.43 9.55
N ALA A 43 -0.61 38.02 8.95
CA ALA A 43 0.15 37.36 7.89
C ALA A 43 0.76 36.03 8.38
N PHE A 44 1.41 36.03 9.53
CA PHE A 44 1.95 34.81 10.13
C PHE A 44 0.85 33.84 10.61
N GLY A 45 -0.23 34.35 11.19
CA GLY A 45 -1.35 33.55 11.67
C GLY A 45 -2.04 32.74 10.57
N VAL A 46 -2.04 33.22 9.33
CA VAL A 46 -2.64 32.52 8.17
C VAL A 46 -1.62 31.68 7.41
N SER A 47 -0.39 32.18 7.25
CA SER A 47 0.64 31.46 6.48
C SER A 47 1.10 30.17 7.16
N VAL A 48 1.18 30.13 8.47
CA VAL A 48 1.60 28.92 9.21
C VAL A 48 0.63 27.74 9.00
N PRO A 49 -0.70 27.86 9.20
CA PRO A 49 -1.60 26.76 8.94
C PRO A 49 -1.65 26.36 7.45
N LEU A 50 -1.51 27.31 6.51
CA LEU A 50 -1.42 26.98 5.10
C LEU A 50 -0.12 26.19 4.78
N PHE A 51 0.98 26.53 5.40
CA PHE A 51 2.23 25.78 5.24
C PHE A 51 2.11 24.34 5.79
N ILE A 52 1.45 24.17 6.94
CA ILE A 52 1.15 22.83 7.48
C ILE A 52 0.29 22.04 6.51
N LEU A 53 -0.73 22.66 5.92
CA LEU A 53 -1.60 22.04 4.92
C LEU A 53 -0.81 21.64 3.66
N PHE A 54 0.14 22.47 3.23
CA PHE A 54 1.05 22.16 2.12
C PHE A 54 1.88 20.91 2.41
N VAL A 55 2.52 20.84 3.59
CA VAL A 55 3.33 19.69 4.00
C VAL A 55 2.47 18.40 4.06
N LEU A 56 1.29 18.47 4.65
CA LEU A 56 0.34 17.34 4.68
C LEU A 56 -0.09 16.92 3.26
N GLY A 57 -0.28 17.88 2.37
CA GLY A 57 -0.57 17.62 0.96
C GLY A 57 0.54 16.82 0.27
N CYS A 58 1.81 17.14 0.56
CA CYS A 58 2.97 16.46 -0.03
C CYS A 58 3.10 14.98 0.40
N MET A 59 2.56 14.57 1.55
CA MET A 59 2.71 13.20 2.07
C MET A 59 1.72 12.20 1.47
N GLY A 60 0.70 12.64 0.73
CA GLY A 60 -0.41 11.80 0.27
C GLY A 60 -0.22 11.11 -1.08
N TYR A 61 0.80 11.42 -1.85
CA TYR A 61 0.96 10.92 -3.22
C TYR A 61 1.34 9.46 -3.30
N VAL A 62 0.67 8.73 -4.20
CA VAL A 62 0.84 7.29 -4.40
C VAL A 62 0.72 6.93 -5.87
N VAL A 63 1.71 6.18 -6.35
CA VAL A 63 1.67 5.52 -7.67
C VAL A 63 1.26 4.07 -7.47
N GLN A 64 0.23 3.62 -8.17
CA GLN A 64 -0.26 2.25 -8.13
C GLN A 64 -0.01 1.57 -9.47
N GLU A 65 0.77 0.49 -9.44
CA GLU A 65 1.06 -0.33 -10.62
C GLU A 65 -0.03 -1.38 -10.89
N PRO A 66 -0.12 -1.88 -12.13
CA PRO A 66 -0.95 -3.02 -12.46
C PRO A 66 -0.55 -4.28 -11.67
N ASN A 67 -1.54 -5.10 -11.30
CA ASN A 67 -1.34 -6.31 -10.49
C ASN A 67 -0.72 -6.05 -9.10
N GLU A 68 -0.99 -4.88 -8.54
CA GLU A 68 -0.71 -4.53 -7.17
C GLU A 68 -1.98 -4.12 -6.44
N ALA A 69 -2.05 -4.45 -5.18
CA ALA A 69 -3.09 -3.97 -4.28
C ALA A 69 -2.46 -3.31 -3.05
N ARG A 70 -3.14 -2.33 -2.49
CA ARG A 70 -2.75 -1.73 -1.23
C ARG A 70 -3.85 -1.90 -0.20
N VAL A 71 -3.50 -2.57 0.89
CA VAL A 71 -4.39 -2.72 2.04
C VAL A 71 -4.28 -1.46 2.89
N MET A 72 -5.42 -0.80 3.08
CA MET A 72 -5.54 0.45 3.82
C MET A 72 -5.94 0.18 5.26
N ILE A 73 -5.11 0.66 6.19
CA ILE A 73 -5.31 0.49 7.63
C ILE A 73 -5.31 1.87 8.28
N PHE A 74 -6.40 2.23 8.94
CA PHE A 74 -6.54 3.49 9.66
C PHE A 74 -6.61 3.21 11.17
N PHE A 75 -5.61 3.66 11.92
CA PHE A 75 -5.48 3.42 13.37
C PHE A 75 -5.73 1.95 13.80
N GLY A 76 -5.13 1.00 13.04
CA GLY A 76 -5.29 -0.43 13.32
C GLY A 76 -6.54 -1.09 12.75
N LYS A 77 -7.51 -0.31 12.23
CA LYS A 77 -8.73 -0.83 11.60
C LYS A 77 -8.56 -0.96 10.10
N TYR A 78 -8.95 -2.10 9.54
CA TYR A 78 -9.04 -2.29 8.10
C TYR A 78 -10.15 -1.40 7.50
N VAL A 79 -9.80 -0.58 6.53
CA VAL A 79 -10.73 0.35 5.85
C VAL A 79 -11.12 -0.15 4.47
N GLY A 80 -10.22 -0.87 3.81
CA GLY A 80 -10.48 -1.42 2.49
C GLY A 80 -9.20 -1.69 1.70
N THR A 81 -9.35 -2.27 0.53
CA THR A 81 -8.26 -2.55 -0.41
C THR A 81 -8.36 -1.63 -1.62
N PHE A 82 -7.26 -0.95 -1.93
CA PHE A 82 -7.12 -0.07 -3.09
C PHE A 82 -6.38 -0.80 -4.20
N ASN A 83 -7.03 -0.97 -5.36
CA ASN A 83 -6.51 -1.69 -6.52
C ASN A 83 -6.59 -0.90 -7.84
N LYS A 84 -6.98 0.39 -7.80
CA LYS A 84 -7.06 1.24 -9.00
C LYS A 84 -5.67 1.62 -9.45
N VAL A 85 -5.33 1.30 -10.70
CA VAL A 85 -4.05 1.63 -11.34
C VAL A 85 -4.00 3.11 -11.67
N GLY A 86 -2.86 3.75 -11.41
CA GLY A 86 -2.62 5.15 -11.75
C GLY A 86 -1.96 5.94 -10.63
N TYR A 87 -1.99 7.26 -10.78
CA TYR A 87 -1.45 8.22 -9.84
C TYR A 87 -2.57 8.86 -9.04
N TYR A 88 -2.55 8.66 -7.73
CA TYR A 88 -3.60 9.13 -6.81
C TYR A 88 -3.00 9.82 -5.60
N TRP A 89 -3.78 10.72 -5.04
CA TRP A 89 -3.54 11.25 -3.71
C TRP A 89 -4.49 10.58 -2.71
N LEU A 90 -3.92 10.04 -1.65
CA LEU A 90 -4.64 9.33 -0.60
C LEU A 90 -4.32 9.97 0.75
N ASN A 91 -5.23 9.87 1.70
CA ASN A 91 -5.06 10.41 3.04
C ASN A 91 -3.72 9.95 3.67
N PRO A 92 -2.83 10.87 4.09
CA PRO A 92 -1.52 10.54 4.65
C PRO A 92 -1.58 9.78 5.98
N PHE A 93 -2.66 9.90 6.74
CA PHE A 93 -2.83 9.22 8.03
C PHE A 93 -3.16 7.73 7.91
N ILE A 94 -3.39 7.22 6.71
CA ILE A 94 -3.69 5.81 6.46
C ILE A 94 -2.38 5.05 6.22
N THR A 95 -2.13 4.04 7.04
CA THR A 95 -1.05 3.08 6.81
C THR A 95 -1.39 2.21 5.60
N ARG A 96 -0.44 2.06 4.69
CA ARG A 96 -0.62 1.38 3.40
C ARG A 96 0.32 0.18 3.34
N ARG A 97 -0.23 -1.03 3.17
CA ARG A 97 0.55 -2.24 2.95
C ARG A 97 0.40 -2.67 1.49
N LYS A 98 1.52 -2.65 0.75
CA LYS A 98 1.59 -3.03 -0.66
C LYS A 98 1.68 -4.54 -0.79
N LEU A 99 0.80 -5.12 -1.63
CA LEU A 99 0.81 -6.53 -2.00
C LEU A 99 0.92 -6.69 -3.51
N SER A 100 1.69 -7.69 -3.94
CA SER A 100 1.71 -8.11 -5.35
C SER A 100 0.64 -9.19 -5.58
N LEU A 101 -0.19 -8.97 -6.58
CA LEU A 101 -1.19 -9.94 -7.05
C LEU A 101 -0.68 -10.76 -8.25
N ARG A 102 0.60 -10.62 -8.59
CA ARG A 102 1.23 -11.36 -9.69
C ARG A 102 1.28 -12.84 -9.35
N VAL A 103 1.15 -13.67 -10.38
CA VAL A 103 1.35 -15.12 -10.26
C VAL A 103 2.81 -15.39 -9.88
N ARG A 104 3.03 -16.34 -8.99
CA ARG A 104 4.35 -16.81 -8.55
C ARG A 104 4.48 -18.29 -8.76
N ASN A 105 5.68 -18.70 -9.16
CA ASN A 105 6.07 -20.10 -9.25
C ASN A 105 7.01 -20.41 -8.08
N MET A 106 6.84 -21.58 -7.52
CA MET A 106 7.71 -22.14 -6.48
C MET A 106 8.08 -23.55 -6.91
N ASP A 107 9.36 -23.80 -7.02
CA ASP A 107 9.89 -25.14 -7.22
C ASP A 107 10.08 -25.79 -5.85
N ILE A 108 9.47 -26.93 -5.64
CA ILE A 108 9.58 -27.74 -4.42
C ILE A 108 10.64 -28.79 -4.68
N ASP A 109 11.56 -28.95 -3.72
CA ASP A 109 12.66 -29.91 -3.82
C ASP A 109 12.14 -31.32 -4.07
N PRO A 110 12.74 -32.08 -5.01
CA PRO A 110 12.28 -33.43 -5.32
C PRO A 110 12.37 -34.34 -4.12
N ILE A 111 11.27 -35.02 -3.81
CA ILE A 111 11.23 -36.03 -2.75
C ILE A 111 11.40 -37.44 -3.35
N LYS A 112 12.07 -38.30 -2.62
CA LYS A 112 12.26 -39.70 -2.97
C LYS A 112 11.14 -40.54 -2.39
N VAL A 113 10.33 -41.17 -3.24
CA VAL A 113 9.22 -42.04 -2.84
C VAL A 113 9.42 -43.41 -3.46
N ASN A 114 8.84 -44.42 -2.84
CA ASN A 114 8.84 -45.79 -3.38
C ASN A 114 7.52 -46.03 -4.15
N ASP A 115 7.64 -46.53 -5.38
CA ASP A 115 6.51 -47.00 -6.14
C ASP A 115 5.86 -48.28 -5.50
N LYS A 116 4.67 -48.68 -5.93
CA LYS A 116 3.97 -49.89 -5.46
C LYS A 116 4.83 -51.15 -5.59
N GLN A 117 5.79 -51.16 -6.49
CA GLN A 117 6.74 -52.24 -6.71
C GLN A 117 8.01 -52.13 -5.85
N GLY A 118 8.10 -51.09 -5.00
CA GLY A 118 9.29 -50.85 -4.14
C GLY A 118 10.45 -50.14 -4.82
N ASN A 119 10.30 -49.68 -6.05
CA ASN A 119 11.35 -48.96 -6.75
C ASN A 119 11.41 -47.47 -6.30
N PRO A 120 12.56 -46.93 -5.98
CA PRO A 120 12.73 -45.53 -5.60
C PRO A 120 12.59 -44.61 -6.83
N VAL A 121 11.62 -43.68 -6.79
CA VAL A 121 11.41 -42.64 -7.81
C VAL A 121 11.54 -41.26 -7.16
N MET A 122 12.04 -40.29 -7.92
CA MET A 122 12.14 -38.89 -7.50
C MET A 122 10.96 -38.13 -8.08
N ILE A 123 10.18 -37.48 -7.23
CA ILE A 123 9.05 -36.65 -7.65
C ILE A 123 9.35 -35.20 -7.37
N GLY A 124 9.43 -34.36 -8.42
CA GLY A 124 9.53 -32.90 -8.30
C GLY A 124 8.16 -32.27 -8.59
N MET A 125 7.87 -31.15 -7.94
CA MET A 125 6.63 -30.41 -8.11
C MET A 125 6.92 -28.93 -8.32
N VAL A 126 6.21 -28.31 -9.25
CA VAL A 126 6.20 -26.84 -9.44
C VAL A 126 4.83 -26.32 -9.04
N LEU A 127 4.82 -25.48 -8.00
CA LEU A 127 3.59 -24.88 -7.50
C LEU A 127 3.42 -23.47 -8.07
N VAL A 128 2.27 -23.24 -8.73
CA VAL A 128 1.91 -21.92 -9.28
C VAL A 128 0.77 -21.33 -8.45
N TRP A 129 0.98 -20.19 -7.85
CA TRP A 129 -0.01 -19.59 -6.96
C TRP A 129 -0.10 -18.06 -7.11
N LYS A 130 -1.22 -17.48 -6.66
CA LYS A 130 -1.44 -16.04 -6.58
C LYS A 130 -2.32 -15.67 -5.40
N ILE A 131 -2.18 -14.46 -4.89
CA ILE A 131 -3.05 -13.92 -3.85
C ILE A 131 -4.39 -13.55 -4.49
N ARG A 132 -5.50 -14.08 -3.93
CA ARG A 132 -6.86 -13.77 -4.35
C ARG A 132 -7.57 -12.85 -3.35
N ASP A 133 -7.35 -13.04 -2.06
CA ASP A 133 -7.94 -12.25 -0.97
C ASP A 133 -6.83 -11.51 -0.22
N THR A 134 -6.78 -10.19 -0.39
CA THR A 134 -5.73 -9.35 0.19
C THR A 134 -5.90 -9.18 1.69
N TYR A 135 -7.14 -9.20 2.21
CA TYR A 135 -7.40 -9.11 3.64
C TYR A 135 -6.81 -10.32 4.37
N ARG A 136 -7.14 -11.53 3.91
CA ARG A 136 -6.64 -12.77 4.52
C ARG A 136 -5.12 -12.88 4.43
N ALA A 137 -4.55 -12.49 3.30
CA ALA A 137 -3.11 -12.53 3.10
C ALA A 137 -2.34 -11.64 4.09
N VAL A 138 -2.94 -10.54 4.57
CA VAL A 138 -2.27 -9.59 5.48
C VAL A 138 -2.58 -9.87 6.94
N PHE A 139 -3.79 -10.34 7.27
CA PHE A 139 -4.26 -10.41 8.65
C PHE A 139 -4.43 -11.82 9.19
N ASP A 140 -4.73 -12.81 8.35
CA ASP A 140 -4.98 -14.17 8.78
C ASP A 140 -3.69 -15.02 8.78
N ILE A 141 -2.62 -14.55 8.12
CA ILE A 141 -1.34 -15.25 8.07
C ILE A 141 -0.32 -14.50 8.94
N ASP A 142 -0.14 -14.98 10.17
CA ASP A 142 0.73 -14.35 11.18
C ASP A 142 2.19 -14.19 10.72
N SER A 143 2.69 -15.16 9.96
CA SER A 143 4.06 -15.14 9.44
C SER A 143 4.31 -14.07 8.36
N ALA A 144 3.25 -13.55 7.72
CA ALA A 144 3.36 -12.53 6.69
C ALA A 144 3.56 -11.11 7.27
N SER A 145 3.28 -10.91 8.56
CA SER A 145 3.43 -9.63 9.24
C SER A 145 4.78 -9.55 9.94
N SER A 146 5.76 -8.87 9.34
CA SER A 146 7.01 -8.53 10.02
C SER A 146 6.76 -7.51 11.13
N ALA A 147 7.56 -7.57 12.22
CA ALA A 147 7.50 -6.63 13.35
C ALA A 147 7.60 -5.15 12.94
N ASN A 148 8.18 -4.84 11.79
CA ASN A 148 8.32 -3.48 11.23
C ASN A 148 7.14 -3.04 10.35
N GLY A 149 6.01 -3.74 10.35
CA GLY A 149 4.84 -3.37 9.54
C GLY A 149 5.00 -3.55 8.03
N THR A 150 6.15 -4.06 7.56
CA THR A 150 6.38 -4.38 6.16
C THR A 150 5.87 -5.78 5.86
N PHE A 151 5.05 -5.93 4.82
CA PHE A 151 4.54 -7.22 4.38
C PHE A 151 5.69 -8.08 3.84
N ASN A 152 5.92 -9.25 4.45
CA ASN A 152 6.98 -10.16 4.04
C ASN A 152 6.44 -11.27 3.13
N MET A 153 6.70 -11.13 1.84
CA MET A 153 6.26 -12.11 0.83
C MET A 153 6.93 -13.48 0.98
N ARG A 154 8.17 -13.52 1.52
CA ARG A 154 8.89 -14.80 1.78
C ARG A 154 8.17 -15.64 2.82
N ALA A 155 7.54 -15.01 3.81
CA ALA A 155 6.77 -15.71 4.82
C ALA A 155 5.51 -16.38 4.24
N LEU A 156 4.89 -15.77 3.23
CA LEU A 156 3.82 -16.43 2.46
C LEU A 156 4.32 -17.62 1.64
N GLU A 157 5.49 -17.50 1.04
CA GLU A 157 6.12 -18.58 0.28
C GLU A 157 6.41 -19.79 1.20
N SER A 158 6.96 -19.56 2.39
CA SER A 158 7.21 -20.62 3.37
C SER A 158 5.91 -21.26 3.89
N PHE A 159 4.84 -20.49 4.11
CA PHE A 159 3.54 -21.01 4.52
C PHE A 159 2.93 -21.91 3.44
N VAL A 160 3.00 -21.48 2.16
CA VAL A 160 2.50 -22.28 1.03
C VAL A 160 3.33 -23.56 0.85
N SER A 161 4.66 -23.51 1.03
CA SER A 161 5.54 -24.68 0.98
C SER A 161 5.15 -25.73 2.03
N ILE A 162 4.96 -25.31 3.29
CA ILE A 162 4.59 -26.21 4.39
C ILE A 162 3.22 -26.87 4.16
N GLN A 163 2.28 -26.18 3.51
CA GLN A 163 0.94 -26.74 3.24
C GLN A 163 0.89 -27.66 2.00
N SER A 164 1.93 -27.63 1.16
CA SER A 164 1.99 -28.43 -0.07
C SER A 164 2.73 -29.78 0.12
N ASP A 165 3.43 -29.96 1.24
CA ASP A 165 4.04 -31.23 1.67
C ASP A 165 3.00 -32.14 2.34
#